data_5f6bc7042620c296172de352c70de007
#
_entry.id   5f6bc7042620c296172de352c70de007
#
_cell.length_a   1.000
_cell.length_b   1.000
_cell.length_c   1.000
_cell.angle_alpha   90.00
_cell.angle_beta   90.00
_cell.angle_gamma   90.00
#
_symmetry.space_group_name_H-M   'P 1'
#
loop_
_entity.id
_entity.type
_entity.pdbx_description
1 polymer ?
#
loop_
_entity_poly.entity_id
_entity_poly.type
_entity_poly.pdbx_seq_one_letter_code
_entity_poly.pdbx_strand_id
1 'polypeptide(L)'
;MLWHVPEDFRFFKSTTMGSPVVMGRKTRESIGRALPGRRNIAVSRRADWHPDGTEVFPTLAAALAAASDGAENVFVIGGGEIYRQSLPQVERAYVTVIDEDFEGDTVFPDLPEAEWTMTVLDRLEPTETRPFAVEFRRYDRR
;
A
#
# COMPACT_ATOMS: atom_id res chain seq x y z
N MET A 1 -2.55 -9.03 -6.86
CA MET A 1 -2.53 -8.32 -8.15
C MET A 1 -2.43 -9.34 -9.28
N LEU A 2 -3.34 -9.27 -10.23
CA LEU A 2 -3.41 -10.23 -11.33
C LEU A 2 -2.36 -9.98 -12.43
N TRP A 3 -1.88 -8.74 -12.53
CA TRP A 3 -0.92 -8.34 -13.54
C TRP A 3 0.36 -7.83 -12.91
N HIS A 4 1.48 -8.12 -13.57
CA HIS A 4 2.79 -7.62 -13.17
C HIS A 4 3.08 -6.35 -13.96
N VAL A 5 3.22 -5.23 -13.26
CA VAL A 5 3.52 -3.93 -13.86
C VAL A 5 4.84 -3.43 -13.29
N PRO A 6 5.98 -3.59 -14.02
CA PRO A 6 7.30 -3.18 -13.51
C PRO A 6 7.38 -1.70 -13.11
N GLU A 7 6.67 -0.82 -13.82
CA GLU A 7 6.63 0.60 -13.51
C GLU A 7 5.96 0.85 -12.16
N ASP A 8 4.96 0.05 -11.80
CA ASP A 8 4.28 0.14 -10.51
C ASP A 8 5.23 -0.26 -9.37
N PHE A 9 6.02 -1.30 -9.55
CA PHE A 9 7.02 -1.70 -8.55
C PHE A 9 8.08 -0.64 -8.37
N ARG A 10 8.56 -0.02 -9.43
CA ARG A 10 9.54 1.07 -9.34
C ARG A 10 8.97 2.27 -8.62
N PHE A 11 7.74 2.65 -8.93
CA PHE A 11 7.03 3.75 -8.28
C PHE A 11 6.86 3.47 -6.79
N PHE A 12 6.39 2.29 -6.45
CA PHE A 12 6.21 1.87 -5.05
C PHE A 12 7.53 1.93 -4.29
N LYS A 13 8.59 1.37 -4.87
CA LYS A 13 9.90 1.33 -4.23
C LYS A 13 10.43 2.75 -3.98
N SER A 14 10.39 3.61 -4.98
CA SER A 14 10.91 4.97 -4.84
C SER A 14 10.09 5.80 -3.87
N THR A 15 8.77 5.63 -3.86
CA THR A 15 7.88 6.38 -2.99
C THR A 15 8.06 5.99 -1.52
N THR A 16 8.24 4.70 -1.23
CA THR A 16 8.30 4.20 0.15
C THR A 16 9.72 4.07 0.71
N MET A 17 10.75 4.18 -0.12
CA MET A 17 12.13 3.96 0.31
C MET A 17 12.52 4.87 1.48
N GLY A 18 13.09 4.28 2.52
CA GLY A 18 13.50 5.01 3.71
C GLY A 18 12.40 5.26 4.73
N SER A 19 11.17 4.90 4.42
CA SER A 19 10.02 5.12 5.30
C SER A 19 9.48 3.80 5.86
N PRO A 20 8.84 3.81 7.04
CA PRO A 20 8.18 2.61 7.55
C PRO A 20 7.02 2.20 6.66
N VAL A 21 6.83 0.89 6.48
CA VAL A 21 5.69 0.31 5.78
C VAL A 21 4.91 -0.57 6.75
N VAL A 22 3.60 -0.37 6.79
CA VAL A 22 2.69 -1.09 7.68
C VAL A 22 1.76 -1.96 6.84
N MET A 23 1.63 -3.22 7.21
CA MET A 23 0.89 -4.20 6.42
C MET A 23 0.20 -5.22 7.31
N GLY A 24 -0.78 -5.92 6.74
CA GLY A 24 -1.37 -7.08 7.39
C GLY A 24 -0.51 -8.33 7.20
N ARG A 25 -0.81 -9.38 7.97
CA ARG A 25 -0.08 -10.65 7.91
C ARG A 25 -0.09 -11.26 6.51
N LYS A 26 -1.24 -11.31 5.86
CA LYS A 26 -1.35 -11.91 4.52
C LYS A 26 -0.51 -11.18 3.49
N THR A 27 -0.43 -9.87 3.58
CA THR A 27 0.41 -9.07 2.69
C THR A 27 1.88 -9.42 2.89
N ARG A 28 2.32 -9.51 4.17
CA ARG A 28 3.70 -9.89 4.47
C ARG A 28 4.04 -11.29 3.94
N GLU A 29 3.13 -12.22 4.09
CA GLU A 29 3.31 -13.58 3.58
C GLU A 29 3.36 -13.61 2.06
N SER A 30 2.53 -12.79 1.40
CA SER A 30 2.51 -12.68 -0.05
C SER A 30 3.81 -12.10 -0.61
N ILE A 31 4.38 -11.10 0.07
CA ILE A 31 5.67 -10.51 -0.33
C ILE A 31 6.80 -11.52 -0.14
N GLY A 32 6.71 -12.35 0.89
CA GLY A 32 7.65 -13.44 1.15
C GLY A 32 8.92 -13.04 1.89
N ARG A 33 9.21 -11.76 2.02
CA ARG A 33 10.40 -11.25 2.71
C ARG A 33 10.18 -9.81 3.17
N ALA A 34 11.04 -9.32 4.05
CA ALA A 34 11.03 -7.91 4.42
C ALA A 34 11.45 -7.06 3.23
N LEU A 35 10.83 -5.90 3.06
CA LEU A 35 11.18 -4.96 2.01
C LEU A 35 12.47 -4.23 2.38
N PRO A 36 13.53 -4.30 1.55
CA PRO A 36 14.82 -3.69 1.89
C PRO A 36 14.75 -2.15 1.99
N GLY A 37 15.57 -1.59 2.87
CA GLY A 37 15.68 -0.14 3.03
C GLY A 37 14.50 0.54 3.70
N ARG A 38 13.59 -0.24 4.29
CA ARG A 38 12.38 0.26 4.94
C ARG A 38 12.17 -0.51 6.24
N ARG A 39 11.59 0.14 7.24
CA ARG A 39 11.18 -0.53 8.45
C ARG A 39 9.88 -1.27 8.15
N ASN A 40 9.88 -2.59 8.31
CA ASN A 40 8.73 -3.44 8.00
C ASN A 40 7.95 -3.72 9.28
N ILE A 41 6.67 -3.37 9.28
CA ILE A 41 5.78 -3.52 10.44
C ILE A 41 4.53 -4.24 9.97
N ALA A 42 4.19 -5.34 10.66
CA ALA A 42 3.00 -6.12 10.34
C ALA A 42 2.02 -6.14 11.50
N VAL A 43 0.74 -6.21 11.19
CA VAL A 43 -0.34 -6.33 12.16
C VAL A 43 -0.82 -7.77 12.17
N SER A 44 -0.74 -8.43 13.32
CA SER A 44 -1.24 -9.79 13.51
C SER A 44 -1.50 -10.08 14.98
N ARG A 45 -2.57 -10.80 15.25
CA ARG A 45 -2.88 -11.28 16.60
C ARG A 45 -2.20 -12.61 16.93
N ARG A 46 -1.48 -13.21 15.97
CA ARG A 46 -0.76 -14.46 16.18
C ARG A 46 0.53 -14.20 16.96
N ALA A 47 0.55 -14.65 18.20
CA ALA A 47 1.72 -14.46 19.08
C ALA A 47 2.94 -15.25 18.64
N ASP A 48 2.75 -16.31 17.86
CA ASP A 48 3.80 -17.21 17.38
C ASP A 48 4.33 -16.86 15.98
N TRP A 49 3.90 -15.76 15.42
CA TRP A 49 4.30 -15.35 14.07
C TRP A 49 5.30 -14.19 14.13
N HIS A 50 6.54 -14.49 13.75
CA HIS A 50 7.65 -13.52 13.81
C HIS A 50 8.53 -13.65 12.56
N PRO A 51 8.09 -13.13 11.41
CA PRO A 51 8.90 -13.19 10.19
C PRO A 51 10.16 -12.34 10.30
N ASP A 52 11.25 -12.79 9.67
CA ASP A 52 12.52 -12.08 9.70
C ASP A 52 12.40 -10.65 9.17
N GLY A 53 13.10 -9.74 9.86
CA GLY A 53 13.16 -8.34 9.42
C GLY A 53 11.85 -7.57 9.56
N THR A 54 10.89 -8.11 10.32
CA THR A 54 9.55 -7.52 10.46
C THR A 54 9.17 -7.42 11.93
N GLU A 55 8.72 -6.25 12.35
CA GLU A 55 8.14 -6.06 13.69
C GLU A 55 6.65 -6.38 13.62
N VAL A 56 6.13 -7.08 14.62
CA VAL A 56 4.73 -7.51 14.65
C VAL A 56 4.01 -6.85 15.83
N PHE A 57 2.86 -6.26 15.55
CA PHE A 57 2.00 -5.64 16.56
C PHE A 57 0.61 -6.23 16.51
N PRO A 58 -0.09 -6.35 17.62
CA PRO A 58 -1.42 -7.00 17.65
C PRO A 58 -2.55 -6.14 17.10
N THR A 59 -2.35 -4.83 16.99
CA THR A 59 -3.37 -3.91 16.48
C THR A 59 -2.75 -2.92 15.51
N LEU A 60 -3.60 -2.39 14.61
CA LEU A 60 -3.17 -1.33 13.69
C LEU A 60 -2.77 -0.08 14.46
N ALA A 61 -3.49 0.28 15.52
CA ALA A 61 -3.17 1.45 16.32
C ALA A 61 -1.75 1.37 16.91
N ALA A 62 -1.39 0.21 17.46
CA ALA A 62 -0.04 0.00 18.02
C ALA A 62 1.02 0.05 16.92
N ALA A 63 0.73 -0.55 15.75
CA ALA A 63 1.65 -0.53 14.62
C ALA A 63 1.90 0.88 14.10
N LEU A 64 0.85 1.68 13.95
CA LEU A 64 0.96 3.06 13.47
C LEU A 64 1.69 3.95 14.48
N ALA A 65 1.44 3.77 15.77
CA ALA A 65 2.14 4.51 16.82
C ALA A 65 3.65 4.23 16.76
N ALA A 66 4.03 2.96 16.64
CA ALA A 66 5.43 2.58 16.54
C ALA A 66 6.07 3.10 15.25
N ALA A 67 5.35 3.00 14.12
CA ALA A 67 5.85 3.46 12.83
C ALA A 67 6.07 4.97 12.79
N SER A 68 5.20 5.72 13.45
CA SER A 68 5.26 7.20 13.45
C SER A 68 6.40 7.76 14.27
N ASP A 69 6.98 6.95 15.16
CA ASP A 69 8.06 7.40 16.03
C ASP A 69 9.32 7.68 15.21
N GLY A 70 9.66 8.96 15.08
CA GLY A 70 10.83 9.40 14.33
C GLY A 70 10.68 9.42 12.81
N ALA A 71 9.49 9.18 12.28
CA ALA A 71 9.25 9.15 10.84
C ALA A 71 8.36 10.30 10.38
N GLU A 72 8.72 10.92 9.25
CA GLU A 72 7.88 11.95 8.63
C GLU A 72 6.67 11.34 7.92
N ASN A 73 6.89 10.19 7.29
CA ASN A 73 5.85 9.50 6.52
C ASN A 73 5.78 8.04 6.92
N VAL A 74 4.57 7.51 6.96
CA VAL A 74 4.29 6.09 7.20
C VAL A 74 3.38 5.62 6.07
N PHE A 75 3.74 4.52 5.41
CA PHE A 75 2.96 3.97 4.32
C PHE A 75 2.23 2.72 4.75
N VAL A 76 0.92 2.71 4.52
CA VAL A 76 0.07 1.53 4.74
C VAL A 76 -0.08 0.84 3.40
N ILE A 77 0.37 -0.41 3.31
CA ILE A 77 0.48 -1.08 2.02
C ILE A 77 -0.48 -2.27 1.83
N GLY A 78 -1.40 -2.46 2.72
CA GLY A 78 -2.48 -3.43 2.52
C GLY A 78 -2.54 -4.53 3.56
N GLY A 79 -3.43 -5.49 3.46
CA GLY A 79 -4.48 -5.55 2.43
C GLY A 79 -5.74 -4.73 2.71
N GLY A 80 -6.84 -5.16 2.07
CA GLY A 80 -8.08 -4.41 2.10
C GLY A 80 -8.60 -4.06 3.49
N GLU A 81 -8.50 -4.98 4.44
CA GLU A 81 -8.92 -4.72 5.82
C GLU A 81 -8.06 -3.66 6.50
N ILE A 82 -6.75 -3.71 6.28
CA ILE A 82 -5.83 -2.71 6.81
C ILE A 82 -6.08 -1.34 6.18
N TYR A 83 -6.36 -1.30 4.89
CA TYR A 83 -6.75 -0.04 4.23
C TYR A 83 -8.01 0.55 4.84
N ARG A 84 -9.05 -0.26 5.05
CA ARG A 84 -10.31 0.22 5.64
C ARG A 84 -10.11 0.77 7.04
N GLN A 85 -9.33 0.07 7.86
CA GLN A 85 -9.08 0.50 9.24
C GLN A 85 -8.23 1.78 9.30
N SER A 86 -7.28 1.94 8.38
CA SER A 86 -6.36 3.09 8.40
C SER A 86 -6.93 4.33 7.72
N LEU A 87 -7.91 4.18 6.83
CA LEU A 87 -8.40 5.27 5.99
C LEU A 87 -8.77 6.55 6.75
N PRO A 88 -9.42 6.52 7.93
CA PRO A 88 -9.72 7.74 8.65
C PRO A 88 -8.48 8.56 9.06
N GLN A 89 -7.31 7.94 9.12
CA GLN A 89 -6.06 8.59 9.52
C GLN A 89 -5.16 8.92 8.33
N VAL A 90 -5.52 8.45 7.14
CA VAL A 90 -4.70 8.64 5.93
C VAL A 90 -4.94 10.05 5.37
N GLU A 91 -3.85 10.77 5.12
CA GLU A 91 -3.90 12.11 4.52
C GLU A 91 -3.70 12.05 3.00
N ARG A 92 -2.99 11.04 2.53
CA ARG A 92 -2.65 10.89 1.12
C ARG A 92 -2.66 9.43 0.73
N ALA A 93 -3.22 9.12 -0.42
CA ALA A 93 -3.23 7.78 -0.97
C ALA A 93 -2.65 7.78 -2.37
N TYR A 94 -1.74 6.84 -2.63
CA TYR A 94 -1.23 6.58 -3.98
C TYR A 94 -1.93 5.32 -4.50
N VAL A 95 -2.61 5.47 -5.62
CA VAL A 95 -3.43 4.39 -6.19
C VAL A 95 -3.03 4.16 -7.63
N THR A 96 -2.71 2.91 -7.96
CA THR A 96 -2.49 2.50 -9.34
C THR A 96 -3.79 1.93 -9.89
N VAL A 97 -4.30 2.54 -10.93
CA VAL A 97 -5.54 2.10 -11.58
C VAL A 97 -5.18 1.41 -12.89
N ILE A 98 -5.58 0.16 -13.00
CA ILE A 98 -5.41 -0.63 -14.21
C ILE A 98 -6.74 -0.57 -14.96
N ASP A 99 -6.70 0.02 -16.16
CA ASP A 99 -7.89 0.20 -16.98
C ASP A 99 -8.20 -1.09 -17.74
N GLU A 100 -8.63 -2.09 -16.98
CA GLU A 100 -9.06 -3.37 -17.49
C GLU A 100 -10.12 -3.92 -16.54
N ASP A 101 -11.16 -4.49 -17.12
CA ASP A 101 -12.25 -5.09 -16.36
C ASP A 101 -11.87 -6.50 -15.94
N PHE A 102 -11.45 -6.67 -14.71
CA PHE A 102 -11.20 -7.99 -14.15
C PHE A 102 -11.57 -8.00 -12.66
N GLU A 103 -11.90 -9.19 -12.16
CA GLU A 103 -12.22 -9.36 -10.75
C GLU A 103 -10.94 -9.50 -9.95
N GLY A 104 -10.77 -8.66 -8.94
CA GLY A 104 -9.64 -8.72 -8.02
C GLY A 104 -10.09 -9.13 -6.64
N ASP A 105 -9.18 -9.75 -5.89
CA ASP A 105 -9.45 -10.17 -4.52
C ASP A 105 -9.37 -9.01 -3.52
N THR A 106 -8.64 -7.96 -3.86
CA THR A 106 -8.45 -6.82 -2.98
C THR A 106 -9.23 -5.63 -3.47
N VAL A 107 -10.11 -5.12 -2.61
CA VAL A 107 -10.89 -3.93 -2.89
C VAL A 107 -10.29 -2.77 -2.10
N PHE A 108 -9.80 -1.75 -2.80
CA PHE A 108 -9.37 -0.52 -2.16
C PHE A 108 -10.61 0.27 -1.74
N PRO A 109 -10.61 0.91 -0.56
CA PRO A 109 -11.74 1.73 -0.14
C PRO A 109 -12.05 2.84 -1.12
N ASP A 110 -13.33 3.19 -1.22
CA ASP A 110 -13.78 4.27 -2.07
C ASP A 110 -13.25 5.62 -1.57
N LEU A 111 -12.80 6.46 -2.51
CA LEU A 111 -12.25 7.77 -2.21
C LEU A 111 -13.10 8.85 -2.91
N PRO A 112 -14.24 9.25 -2.30
CA PRO A 112 -15.16 10.17 -2.97
C PRO A 112 -14.59 11.57 -3.13
N GLU A 113 -14.94 12.21 -4.23
CA GLU A 113 -14.47 13.56 -4.58
C GLU A 113 -14.81 14.62 -3.52
N ALA A 114 -15.87 14.41 -2.76
CA ALA A 114 -16.24 15.34 -1.69
C ALA A 114 -15.20 15.41 -0.59
N GLU A 115 -14.43 14.33 -0.40
CA GLU A 115 -13.45 14.21 0.69
C GLU A 115 -12.00 14.21 0.19
N TRP A 116 -11.78 13.96 -1.09
CA TRP A 116 -10.43 13.79 -1.66
C TRP A 116 -10.24 14.59 -2.93
N THR A 117 -9.05 15.14 -3.11
CA THR A 117 -8.60 15.74 -4.37
C THR A 117 -7.72 14.74 -5.09
N MET A 118 -8.05 14.40 -6.33
CA MET A 118 -7.30 13.43 -7.13
C MET A 118 -6.38 14.16 -8.10
N THR A 119 -5.13 13.69 -8.15
CA THR A 119 -4.13 14.17 -9.11
C THR A 119 -3.59 12.97 -9.89
N VAL A 120 -3.60 13.06 -11.20
CA VAL A 120 -2.96 12.03 -12.04
C VAL A 120 -1.47 12.36 -12.11
N LEU A 121 -0.65 11.42 -11.62
CA LEU A 121 0.80 11.60 -11.61
C LEU A 121 1.42 11.16 -12.92
N ASP A 122 0.92 10.07 -13.50
CA ASP A 122 1.41 9.53 -14.75
C ASP A 122 0.38 8.59 -15.34
N ARG A 123 0.47 8.38 -16.65
CA ARG A 123 -0.39 7.44 -17.36
C ARG A 123 0.43 6.67 -18.38
N LEU A 124 0.30 5.35 -18.38
CA LEU A 124 0.97 4.47 -19.32
C LEU A 124 -0.07 3.91 -20.28
N GLU A 125 0.12 4.17 -21.57
CA GLU A 125 -0.78 3.67 -22.59
C GLU A 125 -0.59 2.17 -22.84
N PRO A 126 -1.59 1.47 -23.41
CA PRO A 126 -1.46 0.05 -23.70
C PRO A 126 -0.29 -0.27 -24.62
N THR A 127 0.34 -1.42 -24.41
CA THR A 127 1.43 -1.93 -25.24
C THR A 127 1.10 -3.36 -25.69
N GLU A 128 1.93 -3.93 -26.55
CA GLU A 128 1.73 -5.31 -27.02
C GLU A 128 1.82 -6.34 -25.88
N THR A 129 2.71 -6.08 -24.90
CA THR A 129 2.89 -6.97 -23.75
C THR A 129 1.97 -6.63 -22.58
N ARG A 130 1.32 -5.47 -22.62
CA ARG A 130 0.38 -5.02 -21.61
C ARG A 130 -0.80 -4.34 -22.31
N PRO A 131 -1.89 -5.07 -22.57
CA PRO A 131 -3.00 -4.59 -23.41
C PRO A 131 -3.98 -3.66 -22.68
N PHE A 132 -3.55 -2.99 -21.63
CA PHE A 132 -4.38 -2.07 -20.85
C PHE A 132 -3.57 -0.84 -20.45
N ALA A 133 -4.26 0.28 -20.23
CA ALA A 133 -3.67 1.49 -19.70
C ALA A 133 -3.46 1.37 -18.19
N VAL A 134 -2.46 2.07 -17.67
CA VAL A 134 -2.20 2.15 -16.23
C VAL A 134 -2.11 3.62 -15.86
N GLU A 135 -2.81 4.00 -14.81
CA GLU A 135 -2.80 5.37 -14.33
C GLU A 135 -2.34 5.40 -12.88
N PHE A 136 -1.33 6.22 -12.59
CA PHE A 136 -0.82 6.44 -11.25
C PHE A 136 -1.48 7.69 -10.68
N ARG A 137 -2.23 7.54 -9.61
CA ARG A 137 -3.02 8.62 -8.99
C ARG A 137 -2.56 8.91 -7.58
N ARG A 138 -2.68 10.17 -7.20
CA ARG A 138 -2.52 10.59 -5.82
C ARG A 138 -3.82 11.22 -5.35
N TYR A 139 -4.30 10.77 -4.22
CA TYR A 139 -5.48 11.35 -3.57
C TYR A 139 -5.03 12.05 -2.30
N ASP A 140 -5.40 13.30 -2.16
CA ASP A 140 -5.11 14.10 -0.99
C ASP A 140 -6.43 14.44 -0.28
N ARG A 141 -6.47 14.27 1.05
CA ARG A 141 -7.66 14.57 1.84
C ARG A 141 -7.90 16.09 1.85
N ARG A 142 -9.14 16.44 1.62
CA ARG A 142 -9.56 17.85 1.60
C ARG A 142 -9.57 18.48 3.00
#